data_a1661b2a4dea145770654f46655e8a53
#
_entry.id   a1661b2a4dea145770654f46655e8a53
#
_cell.length_a   1.000
_cell.length_b   1.000
_cell.length_c   1.000
_cell.angle_alpha   90.00
_cell.angle_beta   90.00
_cell.angle_gamma   90.00
#
_symmetry.space_group_name_H-M   'P 1'
#
loop_
_entity.id
_entity.type
_entity.pdbx_description
1 polymer ?
#
loop_
_entity_poly.entity_id
_entity_poly.type
_entity_poly.pdbx_seq_one_letter_code
_entity_poly.pdbx_strand_id
1 'polypeptide(L)'
;VSVSQFYREAYDPGIEAILPLAQLRQNGEDETREILGAALFRGMNMIAALGREDSRTLLWLRGQSGGTLAVGAGQLEIARLTRRIRADERGARLELNISVKADALEARESDIHTQAEEAMAAQCAALLTQLRTLRCDAVGVGSAVRRQCPALWERAGEDWPAYFEAYPVTVSVRVTDVVWGRALAGARVND
;
A
#
# COMPACT_ATOMS: atom_id res chain seq x y z
N VAL A 1 -2.14 -12.46 -3.08
CA VAL A 1 -0.80 -13.10 -2.90
C VAL A 1 -0.95 -14.58 -3.21
N SER A 2 -0.13 -15.14 -4.10
CA SER A 2 -0.08 -16.59 -4.35
C SER A 2 0.89 -17.26 -3.38
N VAL A 3 0.72 -18.58 -3.20
CA VAL A 3 1.65 -19.38 -2.36
C VAL A 3 3.10 -19.26 -2.87
N SER A 4 3.29 -19.31 -4.19
CA SER A 4 4.63 -19.15 -4.80
C SER A 4 5.23 -17.76 -4.57
N GLN A 5 4.41 -16.71 -4.57
CA GLN A 5 4.87 -15.36 -4.24
C GLN A 5 5.29 -15.26 -2.77
N PHE A 6 4.49 -15.82 -1.86
CA PHE A 6 4.82 -15.86 -0.44
C PHE A 6 6.19 -16.52 -0.19
N TYR A 7 6.41 -17.73 -0.73
CA TYR A 7 7.70 -18.42 -0.56
C TYR A 7 8.87 -17.62 -1.14
N ARG A 8 8.70 -17.04 -2.32
CA ARG A 8 9.75 -16.22 -2.92
C ARG A 8 10.12 -15.03 -2.02
N GLU A 9 9.13 -14.34 -1.44
CA GLU A 9 9.36 -13.21 -0.54
C GLU A 9 9.89 -13.65 0.82
N ALA A 10 9.41 -14.77 1.37
CA ALA A 10 9.88 -15.30 2.65
C ALA A 10 11.37 -15.69 2.65
N TYR A 11 11.92 -16.01 1.47
CA TYR A 11 13.34 -16.34 1.29
C TYR A 11 14.15 -15.19 0.63
N ASP A 12 13.53 -14.06 0.29
CA ASP A 12 14.24 -12.88 -0.23
C ASP A 12 14.68 -11.99 0.94
N PRO A 13 15.99 -11.77 1.15
CA PRO A 13 16.48 -10.98 2.28
C PRO A 13 16.13 -9.48 2.18
N GLY A 14 15.65 -9.02 1.02
CA GLY A 14 15.33 -7.61 0.76
C GLY A 14 13.84 -7.25 0.85
N ILE A 15 12.99 -8.19 1.29
CA ILE A 15 11.55 -7.96 1.47
C ILE A 15 10.96 -8.99 2.43
N GLU A 16 10.11 -8.56 3.35
CA GLU A 16 9.31 -9.47 4.16
C GLU A 16 8.00 -9.85 3.46
N ALA A 17 7.63 -11.12 3.62
CA ALA A 17 6.43 -11.68 3.02
C ALA A 17 5.14 -11.24 3.73
N ILE A 18 4.04 -11.24 2.98
CA ILE A 18 2.70 -10.96 3.51
C ILE A 18 1.71 -12.04 3.12
N LEU A 19 0.75 -12.31 4.00
CA LEU A 19 -0.43 -13.14 3.70
C LEU A 19 -1.71 -12.41 4.11
N PRO A 20 -2.82 -12.61 3.40
CA PRO A 20 -4.11 -12.12 3.88
C PRO A 20 -4.49 -12.80 5.20
N LEU A 21 -4.96 -12.00 6.15
CA LEU A 21 -5.54 -12.49 7.40
C LEU A 21 -7.06 -12.53 7.21
N ALA A 22 -7.63 -13.72 7.29
CA ALA A 22 -9.07 -13.94 7.12
C ALA A 22 -9.65 -14.67 8.32
N GLN A 23 -10.93 -14.38 8.60
CA GLN A 23 -11.73 -15.10 9.57
C GLN A 23 -12.88 -15.78 8.85
N LEU A 24 -13.19 -17.01 9.27
CA LEU A 24 -14.41 -17.70 8.88
C LEU A 24 -15.52 -17.32 9.87
N ARG A 25 -16.61 -16.77 9.36
CA ARG A 25 -17.83 -16.55 10.13
C ARG A 25 -18.88 -17.53 9.67
N GLN A 26 -19.46 -18.26 10.61
CA GLN A 26 -20.59 -19.13 10.37
C GLN A 26 -21.86 -18.38 10.74
N ASN A 27 -22.71 -18.11 9.75
CA ASN A 27 -24.04 -17.53 9.93
C ASN A 27 -25.08 -18.59 9.53
N GLY A 28 -25.48 -19.44 10.49
CA GLY A 28 -26.36 -20.58 10.20
C GLY A 28 -25.66 -21.61 9.34
N GLU A 29 -26.22 -21.95 8.19
CA GLU A 29 -25.64 -22.90 7.21
C GLU A 29 -24.62 -22.25 6.25
N ASP A 30 -24.55 -20.90 6.21
CA ASP A 30 -23.64 -20.16 5.32
C ASP A 30 -22.31 -19.86 6.02
N GLU A 31 -21.21 -20.22 5.35
CA GLU A 31 -19.85 -19.88 5.75
C GLU A 31 -19.36 -18.66 4.96
N THR A 32 -19.14 -17.55 5.67
CA THR A 32 -18.64 -16.29 5.07
C THR A 32 -17.19 -16.08 5.44
N ARG A 33 -16.35 -15.76 4.43
CA ARG A 33 -14.94 -15.40 4.64
C ARG A 33 -14.81 -13.89 4.74
N GLU A 34 -14.33 -13.42 5.87
CA GLU A 34 -14.07 -12.00 6.10
C GLU A 34 -12.56 -11.73 6.12
N ILE A 35 -12.08 -10.85 5.24
CA ILE A 35 -10.68 -10.41 5.27
C ILE A 35 -10.52 -9.38 6.39
N LEU A 36 -9.70 -9.68 7.37
CA LEU A 36 -9.43 -8.82 8.52
C LEU A 36 -8.25 -7.87 8.27
N GLY A 37 -7.32 -8.26 7.40
CA GLY A 37 -6.12 -7.49 7.13
C GLY A 37 -5.02 -8.33 6.50
N ALA A 38 -3.77 -8.09 6.90
CA ALA A 38 -2.60 -8.85 6.44
C ALA A 38 -1.71 -9.26 7.62
N ALA A 39 -1.18 -10.46 7.55
CA ALA A 39 -0.12 -10.95 8.42
C ALA A 39 1.24 -10.68 7.76
N LEU A 40 2.20 -10.17 8.54
CA LEU A 40 3.57 -9.90 8.13
C LEU A 40 4.48 -11.02 8.61
N PHE A 41 5.40 -11.48 7.74
CA PHE A 41 6.27 -12.61 8.03
C PHE A 41 7.73 -12.25 7.79
N ARG A 42 8.59 -12.70 8.71
CA ARG A 42 10.05 -12.78 8.51
C ARG A 42 10.42 -14.24 8.37
N GLY A 43 10.89 -14.62 7.17
CA GLY A 43 10.98 -16.03 6.84
C GLY A 43 9.60 -16.69 6.97
N MET A 44 9.51 -17.73 7.76
CA MET A 44 8.28 -18.48 8.02
C MET A 44 7.57 -18.06 9.32
N ASN A 45 8.09 -17.08 10.05
CA ASN A 45 7.54 -16.63 11.31
C ASN A 45 6.68 -15.39 11.14
N MET A 46 5.43 -15.45 11.61
CA MET A 46 4.57 -14.27 11.68
C MET A 46 5.09 -13.32 12.75
N ILE A 47 5.34 -12.06 12.38
CA ILE A 47 5.92 -11.04 13.27
C ILE A 47 4.89 -9.97 13.68
N ALA A 48 3.89 -9.72 12.86
CA ALA A 48 2.82 -8.75 13.15
C ALA A 48 1.58 -9.00 12.30
N ALA A 49 0.48 -8.34 12.66
CA ALA A 49 -0.72 -8.23 11.86
C ALA A 49 -1.08 -6.76 11.63
N LEU A 50 -1.56 -6.46 10.44
CA LEU A 50 -2.10 -5.17 10.05
C LEU A 50 -3.61 -5.26 9.94
N GLY A 51 -4.33 -4.22 10.39
CA GLY A 51 -5.75 -4.07 10.14
C GLY A 51 -6.08 -3.80 8.67
N ARG A 52 -7.37 -3.68 8.34
CA ARG A 52 -7.82 -3.49 6.95
C ARG A 52 -7.24 -2.26 6.26
N GLU A 53 -7.22 -1.13 6.97
CA GLU A 53 -6.75 0.14 6.39
C GLU A 53 -5.26 0.11 6.11
N ASP A 54 -4.46 -0.32 7.08
CA ASP A 54 -3.02 -0.47 6.92
C ASP A 54 -2.66 -1.50 5.85
N SER A 55 -3.41 -2.60 5.78
CA SER A 55 -3.23 -3.62 4.74
C SER A 55 -3.50 -3.08 3.35
N ARG A 56 -4.55 -2.27 3.18
CA ARG A 56 -4.85 -1.58 1.93
C ARG A 56 -3.74 -0.61 1.56
N THR A 57 -3.28 0.20 2.52
CA THR A 57 -2.15 1.13 2.33
C THR A 57 -0.87 0.37 1.97
N LEU A 58 -0.62 -0.79 2.59
CA LEU A 58 0.51 -1.65 2.23
C LEU A 58 0.42 -2.14 0.78
N LEU A 59 -0.76 -2.52 0.31
CA LEU A 59 -0.96 -2.93 -1.09
C LEU A 59 -0.64 -1.77 -2.06
N TRP A 60 -1.01 -0.53 -1.74
CA TRP A 60 -0.61 0.64 -2.52
C TRP A 60 0.91 0.84 -2.51
N LEU A 61 1.55 0.77 -1.35
CA LEU A 61 3.02 0.84 -1.23
C LEU A 61 3.72 -0.30 -1.99
N ARG A 62 3.04 -1.40 -2.24
CA ARG A 62 3.50 -2.53 -3.07
C ARG A 62 3.16 -2.38 -4.55
N GLY A 63 2.48 -1.31 -4.93
CA GLY A 63 2.13 -1.01 -6.33
C GLY A 63 0.86 -1.69 -6.82
N GLN A 64 -0.01 -2.14 -5.92
CA GLN A 64 -1.28 -2.73 -6.28
C GLN A 64 -2.37 -1.66 -6.34
N SER A 65 -3.16 -1.66 -7.42
CA SER A 65 -4.32 -0.78 -7.60
C SER A 65 -5.54 -1.30 -6.83
N GLY A 66 -6.54 -0.47 -6.72
CA GLY A 66 -7.82 -0.78 -6.08
C GLY A 66 -7.94 -0.27 -4.65
N GLY A 67 -9.12 -0.45 -4.08
CA GLY A 67 -9.48 0.10 -2.78
C GLY A 67 -9.93 1.56 -2.86
N THR A 68 -10.39 2.07 -1.72
CA THR A 68 -10.91 3.44 -1.58
C THR A 68 -10.03 4.28 -0.67
N LEU A 69 -9.83 5.53 -1.01
CA LEU A 69 -9.15 6.55 -0.24
C LEU A 69 -10.19 7.52 0.32
N ALA A 70 -10.22 7.71 1.63
CA ALA A 70 -11.07 8.72 2.24
C ALA A 70 -10.46 10.11 2.03
N VAL A 71 -11.26 11.05 1.51
CA VAL A 71 -10.83 12.42 1.24
C VAL A 71 -11.94 13.37 1.66
N GLY A 72 -11.68 14.18 2.69
CA GLY A 72 -12.71 15.03 3.28
C GLY A 72 -13.92 14.20 3.75
N ALA A 73 -15.12 14.53 3.27
CA ALA A 73 -16.36 13.80 3.55
C ALA A 73 -16.65 12.68 2.53
N GLY A 74 -15.81 12.50 1.51
CA GLY A 74 -16.01 11.56 0.41
C GLY A 74 -15.01 10.42 0.38
N GLN A 75 -15.17 9.58 -0.64
CA GLN A 75 -14.27 8.49 -0.94
C GLN A 75 -13.91 8.49 -2.42
N LEU A 76 -12.64 8.23 -2.71
CA LEU A 76 -12.13 8.07 -4.07
C LEU A 76 -11.70 6.62 -4.28
N GLU A 77 -12.10 6.02 -5.40
CA GLU A 77 -11.60 4.70 -5.80
C GLU A 77 -10.25 4.85 -6.49
N ILE A 78 -9.25 4.06 -6.09
CA ILE A 78 -7.95 4.00 -6.76
C ILE A 78 -8.06 3.09 -7.98
N ALA A 79 -8.34 3.69 -9.14
CA ALA A 79 -8.55 2.97 -10.39
C ALA A 79 -7.25 2.39 -10.97
N ARG A 80 -6.16 3.15 -10.89
CA ARG A 80 -4.83 2.73 -11.32
C ARG A 80 -3.78 3.26 -10.37
N LEU A 81 -2.74 2.44 -10.14
CA LEU A 81 -1.58 2.85 -9.36
C LEU A 81 -0.32 2.29 -10.04
N THR A 82 0.69 3.14 -10.17
CA THR A 82 2.04 2.71 -10.54
C THR A 82 3.01 3.16 -9.46
N ARG A 83 4.00 2.32 -9.20
CA ARG A 83 4.98 2.54 -8.15
C ARG A 83 6.40 2.50 -8.70
N ARG A 84 7.25 3.41 -8.22
CA ARG A 84 8.68 3.38 -8.42
C ARG A 84 9.39 3.56 -7.08
N ILE A 85 10.45 2.78 -6.83
CA ILE A 85 11.37 3.00 -5.71
C ILE A 85 12.70 3.45 -6.27
N ARG A 86 13.20 4.57 -5.75
CA ARG A 86 14.57 5.04 -5.95
C ARG A 86 15.28 4.97 -4.60
N ALA A 87 16.44 4.33 -4.58
CA ALA A 87 17.24 4.18 -3.37
C ALA A 87 18.68 4.64 -3.64
N ASP A 88 19.27 5.31 -2.67
CA ASP A 88 20.66 5.70 -2.66
C ASP A 88 21.25 5.51 -1.22
N GLU A 89 22.48 5.95 -0.98
CA GLU A 89 23.11 5.81 0.34
C GLU A 89 22.43 6.63 1.45
N ARG A 90 21.64 7.63 1.10
CA ARG A 90 20.99 8.57 2.04
C ARG A 90 19.56 8.16 2.39
N GLY A 91 18.93 7.32 1.57
CA GLY A 91 17.55 6.89 1.79
C GLY A 91 16.87 6.37 0.55
N ALA A 92 15.60 6.00 0.71
CA ALA A 92 14.73 5.61 -0.38
C ALA A 92 13.56 6.56 -0.55
N ARG A 93 13.16 6.77 -1.81
CA ARG A 93 11.94 7.49 -2.16
C ARG A 93 11.01 6.56 -2.94
N LEU A 94 9.79 6.44 -2.43
CA LEU A 94 8.69 5.81 -3.15
C LEU A 94 7.91 6.88 -3.90
N GLU A 95 7.76 6.69 -5.20
CA GLU A 95 6.95 7.54 -6.07
C GLU A 95 5.71 6.75 -6.47
N LEU A 96 4.53 7.22 -6.07
CA LEU A 96 3.23 6.63 -6.41
C LEU A 96 2.52 7.57 -7.38
N ASN A 97 2.18 7.08 -8.57
CA ASN A 97 1.30 7.80 -9.48
C ASN A 97 -0.03 7.07 -9.52
N ILE A 98 -1.11 7.80 -9.27
CA ILE A 98 -2.45 7.24 -9.14
C ILE A 98 -3.41 7.89 -10.12
N SER A 99 -4.36 7.11 -10.63
CA SER A 99 -5.58 7.59 -11.26
C SER A 99 -6.72 7.28 -10.31
N VAL A 100 -7.54 8.26 -9.99
CA VAL A 100 -8.65 8.13 -9.06
C VAL A 100 -9.98 8.24 -9.81
N LYS A 101 -10.99 7.53 -9.31
CA LYS A 101 -12.36 7.66 -9.75
C LYS A 101 -13.15 8.36 -8.67
N ALA A 102 -13.75 9.49 -9.04
CA ALA A 102 -14.62 10.30 -8.19
C ALA A 102 -16.07 10.17 -8.67
N ASP A 103 -17.00 10.05 -7.75
CA ASP A 103 -18.40 10.28 -8.06
C ASP A 103 -18.62 11.79 -8.28
N ALA A 104 -19.55 12.14 -9.18
CA ALA A 104 -19.83 13.53 -9.54
C ALA A 104 -20.43 14.29 -8.35
N LEU A 105 -19.58 14.72 -7.44
CA LEU A 105 -19.90 15.61 -6.34
C LEU A 105 -19.21 16.95 -6.59
N GLU A 106 -19.77 18.02 -6.08
CA GLU A 106 -19.50 19.45 -6.29
C GLU A 106 -18.04 19.94 -6.05
N ALA A 107 -17.07 19.03 -5.94
CA ALA A 107 -15.67 19.36 -5.72
C ALA A 107 -14.98 19.76 -7.05
N ARG A 108 -14.13 20.77 -6.99
CA ARG A 108 -13.26 21.13 -8.11
C ARG A 108 -12.19 20.06 -8.29
N GLU A 109 -11.88 19.74 -9.53
CA GLU A 109 -10.87 18.72 -9.85
C GLU A 109 -9.51 19.00 -9.19
N SER A 110 -9.07 20.29 -9.17
CA SER A 110 -7.84 20.71 -8.50
C SER A 110 -7.79 20.39 -7.01
N ASP A 111 -8.94 20.51 -6.34
CA ASP A 111 -9.03 20.26 -4.90
C ASP A 111 -8.97 18.77 -4.63
N ILE A 112 -9.56 17.94 -5.52
CA ILE A 112 -9.47 16.47 -5.44
C ILE A 112 -8.01 16.00 -5.60
N HIS A 113 -7.26 16.57 -6.56
CA HIS A 113 -5.85 16.24 -6.76
C HIS A 113 -5.05 16.44 -5.48
N THR A 114 -5.08 17.67 -4.94
CA THR A 114 -4.31 18.03 -3.73
C THR A 114 -4.73 17.21 -2.54
N GLN A 115 -6.02 17.09 -2.26
CA GLN A 115 -6.52 16.34 -1.11
C GLN A 115 -6.22 14.84 -1.21
N ALA A 116 -6.32 14.24 -2.39
CA ALA A 116 -5.99 12.83 -2.60
C ALA A 116 -4.49 12.57 -2.43
N GLU A 117 -3.63 13.44 -2.98
CA GLU A 117 -2.17 13.34 -2.83
C GLU A 117 -1.77 13.44 -1.36
N GLU A 118 -2.27 14.43 -0.62
CA GLU A 118 -1.99 14.65 0.80
C GLU A 118 -2.50 13.49 1.67
N ALA A 119 -3.76 13.07 1.49
CA ALA A 119 -4.36 12.01 2.27
C ALA A 119 -3.61 10.67 2.08
N MET A 120 -3.32 10.31 0.83
CA MET A 120 -2.60 9.07 0.55
C MET A 120 -1.15 9.12 1.02
N ALA A 121 -0.46 10.25 0.83
CA ALA A 121 0.90 10.43 1.31
C ALA A 121 0.97 10.31 2.84
N ALA A 122 0.03 10.90 3.56
CA ALA A 122 -0.05 10.81 5.03
C ALA A 122 -0.26 9.38 5.51
N GLN A 123 -1.23 8.64 4.91
CA GLN A 123 -1.47 7.23 5.25
C GLN A 123 -0.24 6.36 4.96
N CYS A 124 0.39 6.54 3.80
CA CYS A 124 1.60 5.81 3.43
C CYS A 124 2.77 6.12 4.38
N ALA A 125 2.97 7.37 4.75
CA ALA A 125 4.04 7.77 5.68
C ALA A 125 3.83 7.20 7.09
N ALA A 126 2.59 7.20 7.58
CA ALA A 126 2.24 6.61 8.87
C ALA A 126 2.55 5.10 8.90
N LEU A 127 2.12 4.37 7.86
CA LEU A 127 2.40 2.94 7.76
C LEU A 127 3.90 2.65 7.61
N LEU A 128 4.64 3.44 6.81
CA LEU A 128 6.09 3.28 6.70
C LEU A 128 6.79 3.46 8.05
N THR A 129 6.34 4.42 8.87
CA THR A 129 6.85 4.61 10.22
C THR A 129 6.60 3.38 11.09
N GLN A 130 5.40 2.84 11.07
CA GLN A 130 5.05 1.60 11.79
C GLN A 130 5.89 0.41 11.33
N LEU A 131 6.04 0.20 10.01
CA LEU A 131 6.85 -0.89 9.45
C LEU A 131 8.32 -0.78 9.85
N ARG A 132 8.88 0.44 9.89
CA ARG A 132 10.26 0.67 10.37
C ARG A 132 10.41 0.34 11.85
N THR A 133 9.47 0.75 12.71
CA THR A 133 9.46 0.38 14.13
C THR A 133 9.39 -1.14 14.33
N LEU A 134 8.66 -1.85 13.46
CA LEU A 134 8.60 -3.32 13.44
C LEU A 134 9.83 -3.97 12.79
N ARG A 135 10.75 -3.18 12.24
CA ARG A 135 11.89 -3.64 11.44
C ARG A 135 11.46 -4.55 10.28
N CYS A 136 10.30 -4.26 9.69
CA CYS A 136 9.65 -5.10 8.70
C CYS A 136 9.56 -4.37 7.35
N ASP A 137 10.43 -4.71 6.42
CA ASP A 137 10.39 -4.18 5.06
C ASP A 137 9.38 -4.93 4.17
N ALA A 138 8.12 -4.92 4.54
CA ALA A 138 7.07 -5.52 3.72
C ALA A 138 6.84 -4.78 2.39
N VAL A 139 7.48 -3.65 2.17
CA VAL A 139 7.39 -2.83 0.94
C VAL A 139 8.42 -3.26 -0.11
N GLY A 140 9.58 -3.77 0.31
CA GLY A 140 10.67 -4.22 -0.57
C GLY A 140 11.65 -3.10 -0.94
N VAL A 141 11.90 -2.19 0.00
CA VAL A 141 12.95 -1.17 -0.11
C VAL A 141 14.32 -1.83 -0.22
N GLY A 142 14.59 -2.88 0.58
CA GLY A 142 15.84 -3.65 0.53
C GLY A 142 16.11 -4.28 -0.81
N SER A 143 15.07 -4.82 -1.47
CA SER A 143 15.20 -5.30 -2.84
C SER A 143 15.56 -4.18 -3.84
N ALA A 144 15.12 -2.95 -3.60
CA ALA A 144 15.52 -1.80 -4.40
C ALA A 144 16.97 -1.37 -4.10
N VAL A 145 17.36 -1.32 -2.82
CA VAL A 145 18.74 -1.03 -2.38
C VAL A 145 19.71 -2.05 -2.97
N ARG A 146 19.40 -3.34 -2.89
CA ARG A 146 20.24 -4.41 -3.46
C ARG A 146 20.53 -4.20 -4.96
N ARG A 147 19.54 -3.73 -5.72
CA ARG A 147 19.69 -3.50 -7.16
C ARG A 147 20.36 -2.16 -7.51
N GLN A 148 20.11 -1.12 -6.73
CA GLN A 148 20.51 0.26 -7.07
C GLN A 148 21.78 0.71 -6.35
N CYS A 149 22.05 0.15 -5.17
CA CYS A 149 23.16 0.50 -4.29
C CYS A 149 23.85 -0.77 -3.74
N PRO A 150 24.51 -1.60 -4.60
CA PRO A 150 25.11 -2.87 -4.17
C PRO A 150 26.08 -2.71 -3.01
N ALA A 151 26.93 -1.66 -3.02
CA ALA A 151 27.88 -1.39 -1.94
C ALA A 151 27.21 -1.10 -0.59
N LEU A 152 26.04 -0.46 -0.60
CA LEU A 152 25.24 -0.29 0.62
C LEU A 152 24.67 -1.64 1.07
N TRP A 153 24.18 -2.43 0.13
CA TRP A 153 23.64 -3.76 0.43
C TRP A 153 24.68 -4.71 1.03
N GLU A 154 25.91 -4.69 0.53
CA GLU A 154 27.01 -5.48 1.10
C GLU A 154 27.28 -5.16 2.58
N ARG A 155 27.08 -3.90 2.99
CA ARG A 155 27.26 -3.47 4.39
C ARG A 155 26.04 -3.71 5.27
N ALA A 156 24.85 -3.63 4.73
CA ALA A 156 23.59 -3.60 5.49
C ALA A 156 22.73 -4.86 5.31
N GLY A 157 22.98 -5.65 4.26
CA GLY A 157 22.09 -6.72 3.83
C GLY A 157 22.05 -7.93 4.76
N GLU A 158 23.11 -8.18 5.56
CA GLU A 158 23.11 -9.27 6.54
C GLU A 158 22.08 -9.06 7.66
N ASP A 159 21.87 -7.79 8.08
CA ASP A 159 20.81 -7.42 9.03
C ASP A 159 19.99 -6.26 8.48
N TRP A 160 19.40 -6.48 7.28
CA TRP A 160 18.54 -5.48 6.65
C TRP A 160 17.40 -5.00 7.56
N PRO A 161 16.71 -5.86 8.35
CA PRO A 161 15.67 -5.41 9.27
C PRO A 161 16.13 -4.35 10.26
N ALA A 162 17.30 -4.50 10.87
CA ALA A 162 17.85 -3.49 11.78
C ALA A 162 18.27 -2.22 11.03
N TYR A 163 18.85 -2.36 9.84
CA TYR A 163 19.23 -1.22 9.03
C TYR A 163 18.00 -0.43 8.54
N PHE A 164 16.93 -1.11 8.16
CA PHE A 164 15.68 -0.52 7.68
C PHE A 164 15.02 0.37 8.74
N GLU A 165 15.14 0.05 10.02
CA GLU A 165 14.63 0.89 11.12
C GLU A 165 15.18 2.33 11.05
N ALA A 166 16.46 2.48 10.78
CA ALA A 166 17.13 3.79 10.71
C ALA A 166 17.15 4.40 9.30
N TYR A 167 17.00 3.57 8.25
CA TYR A 167 17.13 4.02 6.87
C TYR A 167 15.96 4.94 6.47
N PRO A 168 16.23 6.19 6.02
CA PRO A 168 15.19 7.13 5.68
C PRO A 168 14.36 6.63 4.49
N VAL A 169 13.05 6.59 4.65
CA VAL A 169 12.13 6.22 3.56
C VAL A 169 11.06 7.31 3.46
N THR A 170 10.94 7.91 2.28
CA THR A 170 9.94 8.94 1.99
C THR A 170 8.98 8.45 0.91
N VAL A 171 7.76 8.98 0.91
CA VAL A 171 6.76 8.71 -0.12
C VAL A 171 6.30 10.02 -0.73
N SER A 172 6.13 10.02 -2.05
CA SER A 172 5.48 11.08 -2.81
C SER A 172 4.34 10.46 -3.63
N VAL A 173 3.21 11.11 -3.62
CA VAL A 173 2.02 10.70 -4.37
C VAL A 173 1.72 11.77 -5.40
N ARG A 174 1.33 11.35 -6.61
CA ARG A 174 0.84 12.24 -7.67
C ARG A 174 -0.43 11.65 -8.27
N VAL A 175 -1.49 12.44 -8.29
CA VAL A 175 -2.69 12.13 -9.07
C VAL A 175 -2.41 12.50 -10.53
N THR A 176 -2.52 11.52 -11.41
CA THR A 176 -2.25 11.71 -12.86
C THR A 176 -3.53 11.90 -13.65
N ASP A 177 -4.65 11.45 -13.10
CA ASP A 177 -5.95 11.50 -13.77
C ASP A 177 -7.11 11.35 -12.77
N VAL A 178 -8.21 12.06 -13.02
CA VAL A 178 -9.47 11.93 -12.27
C VAL A 178 -10.55 11.47 -13.24
N VAL A 179 -11.00 10.24 -13.07
CA VAL A 179 -12.10 9.67 -13.86
C VAL A 179 -13.41 9.93 -13.13
N TRP A 180 -14.28 10.73 -13.74
CA TRP A 180 -15.60 11.00 -13.18
C TRP A 180 -16.56 9.84 -13.41
N GLY A 181 -17.19 9.34 -12.34
CA GLY A 181 -18.31 8.42 -12.44
C GLY A 181 -19.47 9.12 -13.15
N ARG A 182 -20.13 8.45 -14.10
CA ARG A 182 -21.39 8.96 -14.65
C ARG A 182 -22.41 8.96 -13.52
N ALA A 183 -22.90 10.14 -13.13
CA ALA A 183 -24.14 10.22 -12.39
C ALA A 183 -25.19 9.47 -13.23
N LEU A 184 -25.78 8.41 -12.68
CA LEU A 184 -26.97 7.83 -13.25
C LEU A 184 -28.02 8.93 -13.25
N ALA A 185 -28.23 9.55 -14.41
CA ALA A 185 -29.32 10.49 -14.59
C ALA A 185 -30.60 9.78 -14.16
N GLY A 186 -31.20 10.28 -13.07
CA GLY A 186 -32.36 9.68 -12.47
C GLY A 186 -33.39 9.36 -13.52
N ALA A 187 -33.88 8.13 -13.52
CA ALA A 187 -35.03 7.74 -14.26
C ALA A 187 -36.15 8.73 -13.90
N ARG A 188 -36.55 9.59 -14.86
CA ARG A 188 -37.81 10.36 -14.74
C ARG A 188 -38.90 9.30 -14.68
N VAL A 189 -39.47 9.09 -13.50
CA VAL A 189 -40.78 8.48 -13.37
C VAL A 189 -41.74 9.48 -14.03
N ASN A 190 -42.21 9.19 -15.23
CA ASN A 190 -43.36 9.86 -15.81
C ASN A 190 -44.59 9.31 -15.11
N ASP A 191 -45.29 10.15 -14.37
CA ASP A 191 -46.67 9.96 -13.97
C ASP A 191 -47.59 10.06 -15.21
#